data_31935130d55abb7547e6555f2acd131a
#
_entry.id   31935130d55abb7547e6555f2acd131a
#
_cell.length_a   1.000
_cell.length_b   1.000
_cell.length_c   1.000
_cell.angle_alpha   90.00
_cell.angle_beta   90.00
_cell.angle_gamma   90.00
#
_symmetry.space_group_name_H-M   'P 1'
#
loop_
_entity.id
_entity.type
_entity.pdbx_description
1 polymer ?
#
loop_
_entity_poly.entity_id
_entity_poly.type
_entity_poly.pdbx_seq_one_letter_code
_entity_poly.pdbx_strand_id
1 'polypeptide(L)' 'MKAAELRDLGADELGARERTLSDQLFRLRIQKSMGQLEAPNKIRTVRRDLARVKTMLRQKRNVVIG' A
#
# COMPACT_ATOMS: atom_id res chain seq x y z
N MET A 1 4.38 1.57 7.56
CA MET A 1 3.42 2.61 7.94
C MET A 1 2.67 2.26 9.20
N LYS A 2 2.49 3.23 10.06
CA LYS A 2 1.69 3.03 11.26
C LYS A 2 0.21 3.29 10.93
N ALA A 3 -0.68 2.52 11.55
CA ALA A 3 -2.11 2.69 11.31
C ALA A 3 -2.61 4.08 11.67
N ALA A 4 -2.04 4.70 12.71
CA ALA A 4 -2.42 6.06 13.11
C ALA A 4 -2.13 7.08 12.01
N GLU A 5 -1.01 6.93 11.31
CA GLU A 5 -0.67 7.82 10.21
C GLU A 5 -1.67 7.70 9.06
N LEU A 6 -2.10 6.48 8.77
CA LEU A 6 -3.07 6.25 7.70
C LEU A 6 -4.45 6.83 8.04
N ARG A 7 -4.82 6.82 9.30
CA ARG A 7 -6.13 7.35 9.73
C ARG A 7 -6.23 8.86 9.52
N ASP A 8 -5.10 9.56 9.65
CA ASP A 8 -5.07 11.02 9.52
C ASP A 8 -5.07 11.48 8.06
N LEU A 9 -4.84 10.55 7.12
CA LEU A 9 -4.80 10.89 5.70
C LEU A 9 -6.21 10.95 5.11
N GLY A 10 -6.43 11.92 4.22
CA GLY A 10 -7.66 11.99 3.45
C GLY A 10 -7.72 10.89 2.38
N ALA A 11 -8.92 10.70 1.82
CA ALA A 11 -9.12 9.67 0.79
C ALA A 11 -8.22 9.89 -0.43
N ASP A 12 -7.99 11.15 -0.80
CA ASP A 12 -7.11 11.48 -1.93
C ASP A 12 -5.66 11.09 -1.66
N GLU A 13 -5.20 11.36 -0.44
CA GLU A 13 -3.85 11.02 -0.04
C GLU A 13 -3.66 9.50 0.06
N LEU A 14 -4.66 8.81 0.58
CA LEU A 14 -4.64 7.34 0.63
C LEU A 14 -4.62 6.74 -0.76
N GLY A 15 -5.38 7.30 -1.69
CA GLY A 15 -5.34 6.88 -3.08
C GLY A 15 -3.97 7.05 -3.72
N ALA A 16 -3.31 8.18 -3.43
CA ALA A 16 -1.95 8.42 -3.91
C ALA A 16 -0.96 7.41 -3.31
N ARG A 17 -1.10 7.11 -2.02
CA ARG A 17 -0.28 6.10 -1.36
C ARG A 17 -0.48 4.72 -1.96
N GLU A 18 -1.73 4.38 -2.26
CA GLU A 18 -2.05 3.11 -2.89
C GLU A 18 -1.33 2.96 -4.24
N ARG A 19 -1.36 4.01 -5.07
CA ARG A 19 -0.69 3.99 -6.36
C ARG A 19 0.82 3.83 -6.20
N THR A 20 1.41 4.59 -5.28
CA THR A 20 2.86 4.50 -5.01
C THR A 20 3.25 3.11 -4.57
N LEU A 21 2.50 2.53 -3.63
CA LEU A 21 2.79 1.19 -3.12
C LEU A 21 2.58 0.12 -4.19
N SER A 22 1.55 0.28 -5.03
CA SER A 22 1.31 -0.65 -6.15
C SER A 22 2.45 -0.61 -7.15
N ASP A 23 2.98 0.57 -7.46
CA ASP A 23 4.14 0.72 -8.33
C ASP A 23 5.36 0.06 -7.73
N GLN A 24 5.61 0.28 -6.45
CA GLN A 24 6.74 -0.34 -5.76
C GLN A 24 6.64 -1.86 -5.79
N LEU A 25 5.46 -2.39 -5.53
CA LEU A 25 5.24 -3.83 -5.56
C LEU A 25 5.48 -4.40 -6.96
N PHE A 26 5.00 -3.70 -7.98
CA PHE A 26 5.21 -4.11 -9.36
C PHE A 26 6.69 -4.15 -9.72
N ARG A 27 7.44 -3.11 -9.36
CA ARG A 27 8.88 -3.05 -9.59
C ARG A 27 9.62 -4.16 -8.85
N LEU A 28 9.24 -4.42 -7.61
CA LEU A 28 9.86 -5.48 -6.81
C LEU A 28 9.60 -6.86 -7.42
N ARG A 29 8.42 -7.08 -7.96
CA ARG A 29 8.09 -8.33 -8.64
C ARG A 29 8.92 -8.53 -9.90
N ILE A 30 9.12 -7.46 -10.66
CA ILE A 30 9.98 -7.52 -11.85
C ILE A 30 11.42 -7.83 -11.45
N GLN A 31 11.95 -7.16 -10.43
CA GLN A 31 13.28 -7.43 -9.94
C GLN A 31 13.45 -8.87 -9.47
N LYS A 32 12.44 -9.39 -8.80
CA LYS A 32 12.46 -10.78 -8.35
C LYS A 32 12.51 -11.74 -9.51
N SER A 33 11.72 -11.50 -10.56
CA SER A 33 11.70 -12.37 -11.74
C SER A 33 13.00 -12.32 -12.52
N MET A 34 13.76 -11.24 -12.39
CA MET A 34 15.08 -11.11 -13.00
C MET A 34 16.22 -11.58 -12.08
N GLY A 35 15.89 -12.08 -10.90
CA GLY A 35 16.89 -12.57 -9.95
C GLY A 35 17.69 -11.48 -9.28
N GLN A 36 17.23 -10.23 -9.35
CA GLN A 36 17.96 -9.08 -8.79
C GLN A 36 17.53 -8.69 -7.39
N LEU A 37 16.49 -9.32 -6.85
CA LEU A 37 15.96 -8.95 -5.54
C LEU A 37 16.77 -9.59 -4.42
N GLU A 38 17.43 -8.74 -3.63
CA GLU A 38 18.26 -9.18 -2.52
C GLU A 38 17.49 -9.24 -1.19
N ALA A 39 16.36 -8.54 -1.08
CA ALA A 39 15.62 -8.43 0.17
C ALA A 39 14.15 -8.85 -0.01
N PRO A 40 13.83 -10.14 0.14
CA PRO A 40 12.44 -10.61 -0.02
C PRO A 40 11.49 -9.99 1.00
N ASN A 41 12.00 -9.49 2.13
CA ASN A 41 11.18 -8.83 3.13
C ASN A 41 10.54 -7.53 2.63
N LYS A 42 11.14 -6.86 1.65
CA LYS A 42 10.56 -5.65 1.08
C LYS A 42 9.22 -5.93 0.41
N ILE A 43 9.11 -7.04 -0.29
CA ILE A 43 7.83 -7.42 -0.93
C ILE A 43 6.75 -7.59 0.13
N ARG A 44 7.06 -8.27 1.22
CA ARG A 44 6.11 -8.48 2.31
C ARG A 44 5.69 -7.17 2.94
N THR A 45 6.64 -6.29 3.19
CA THR A 45 6.38 -4.98 3.80
C THR A 45 5.48 -4.14 2.91
N VAL A 46 5.80 -4.05 1.63
CA VAL A 46 5.00 -3.27 0.68
C VAL A 46 3.60 -3.83 0.54
N ARG A 47 3.46 -5.16 0.43
CA ARG A 47 2.15 -5.80 0.35
C ARG A 47 1.31 -5.53 1.59
N ARG A 48 1.92 -5.58 2.77
CA ARG A 48 1.23 -5.31 4.04
C ARG A 48 0.76 -3.86 4.09
N ASP A 49 1.63 -2.91 3.73
CA ASP A 49 1.27 -1.50 3.70
C ASP A 49 0.16 -1.23 2.69
N LEU A 50 0.24 -1.83 1.51
CA LEU A 50 -0.78 -1.68 0.50
C LEU A 50 -2.13 -2.21 0.99
N ALA A 51 -2.14 -3.36 1.66
CA ALA A 51 -3.37 -3.92 2.22
C ALA A 51 -3.98 -2.99 3.27
N ARG A 52 -3.15 -2.38 4.11
CA ARG A 52 -3.62 -1.40 5.10
C ARG A 52 -4.24 -0.19 4.45
N VAL A 53 -3.58 0.36 3.44
CA VAL A 53 -4.10 1.53 2.72
C VAL A 53 -5.43 1.20 2.06
N LYS A 54 -5.55 0.05 1.41
CA LYS A 54 -6.81 -0.39 0.80
C LYS A 54 -7.92 -0.53 1.83
N THR A 55 -7.61 -1.08 2.99
CA THR A 55 -8.57 -1.23 4.08
C THR A 55 -9.06 0.12 4.56
N MET A 56 -8.16 1.08 4.75
CA MET A 56 -8.53 2.43 5.18
C MET A 56 -9.38 3.13 4.14
N LEU A 57 -9.05 3.00 2.86
CA LEU A 57 -9.87 3.57 1.80
C LEU A 57 -11.29 3.00 1.80
N ARG A 58 -11.39 1.68 1.98
CA ARG A 58 -12.70 1.01 2.05
C ARG A 58 -13.50 1.51 3.23
N GLN A 59 -12.88 1.65 4.39
CA GLN A 59 -13.55 2.16 5.59
C GLN A 59 -14.05 3.58 5.39
N LYS A 60 -13.24 4.44 4.79
CA LYS A 60 -13.64 5.82 4.53
C LYS A 60 -14.81 5.93 3.55
N ARG A 61 -14.82 5.06 2.54
CA ARG A 61 -15.95 5.01 1.61
C ARG A 61 -17.23 4.55 2.30
N ASN A 62 -17.12 3.55 3.18
CA ASN A 62 -18.29 3.02 3.90
C ASN A 62 -18.87 4.02 4.88
N VAL A 63 -18.03 4.85 5.49
CA VAL A 63 -18.49 5.89 6.42
C VAL A 63 -19.38 6.91 5.71
N VAL A 64 -19.11 7.20 4.44
CA VAL A 64 -19.91 8.15 3.66
C VAL A 64 -21.33 7.62 3.41
N ILE A 65 -21.48 6.31 3.34
CA ILE A 65 -22.77 5.67 3.05
C ILE A 65 -23.62 5.55 4.31
N GLY A 66 -22.97 5.45 5.46
CA GLY A 66 -23.64 5.33 6.75
C GLY A 66 -24.28 6.62 7.15
#